data_44a9a54857bc264ec3dc28481a2489db
#
_entry.id   44a9a54857bc264ec3dc28481a2489db
#
_cell.length_a   1.000
_cell.length_b   1.000
_cell.length_c   1.000
_cell.angle_alpha   90.00
_cell.angle_beta   90.00
_cell.angle_gamma   90.00
#
_symmetry.space_group_name_H-M   'P 1'
#
loop_
_entity.id
_entity.type
_entity.pdbx_description
1 polymer ?
#
loop_
_entity_poly.entity_id
_entity_poly.type
_entity_poly.pdbx_seq_one_letter_code
_entity_poly.pdbx_strand_id
1 'polypeptide(L)'
;MAAISFSHITKRFPGAVALSNVSFDVRAGSCHAVCGENGAGKSTLGKILAGLQRPDEGEILLEGRPARFDSPRDALASGVAMVHQELAFCENLTVAENLCLGKLPRRFGFVRRDVTHSRAKELLATIGATIDPSRPMDTLTVAEQQLVQIAGAVGAGARVIVFDEPTSSLGGDDAERLFTLIGELQARGVTIIYVSHRMMEIHRLCDEITVLRDGQHVVTRPANELDEGALIQLMIGRRLEQYFPTATGEARGEERLRVEGLARGAAFSGVSFTLHAGEVLGLAGLIGAGRSEIAQSIFGLEPATHGTVWVRGVRTAIRSARDAVRLRIGFVPEDRKKQGLVLSMRTGENSTLPTLPLFARMGWIDRTRESGVILQLFERLRVRATPQAVTAELSGGNQQKIVMAKWLAADCDILILDEPTRGVDVGAKAELHAWIDELASRGCAVLLISSELPELINLSTRILVLRNGRVVGEVSRSDATQEGLLRLMTGTTATVLPAA
;
A
#
# COMPACT_ATOMS: atom_id res chain seq x y z
N MET A 1 -20.99 -17.84 20.39
CA MET A 1 -21.93 -17.97 19.25
C MET A 1 -21.36 -17.24 18.06
N ALA A 2 -21.52 -17.78 16.85
CA ALA A 2 -21.14 -17.08 15.64
C ALA A 2 -22.09 -15.91 15.37
N ALA A 3 -21.55 -14.72 15.08
CA ALA A 3 -22.33 -13.59 14.58
C ALA A 3 -22.65 -13.78 13.11
N ILE A 4 -21.67 -14.32 12.36
CA ILE A 4 -21.77 -14.57 10.93
C ILE A 4 -21.22 -15.96 10.65
N SER A 5 -21.91 -16.73 9.80
CA SER A 5 -21.37 -17.94 9.20
C SER A 5 -21.46 -17.82 7.68
N PHE A 6 -20.35 -18.02 7.01
CA PHE A 6 -20.31 -18.21 5.57
C PHE A 6 -20.36 -19.70 5.28
N SER A 7 -21.28 -20.13 4.43
CA SER A 7 -21.49 -21.54 4.09
C SER A 7 -21.42 -21.71 2.59
N HIS A 8 -20.34 -22.36 2.12
CA HIS A 8 -20.10 -22.72 0.71
C HIS A 8 -20.22 -21.55 -0.29
N ILE A 9 -19.77 -20.34 0.12
CA ILE A 9 -19.87 -19.13 -0.69
C ILE A 9 -19.03 -19.26 -1.95
N THR A 10 -19.70 -19.16 -3.10
CA THR A 10 -19.05 -19.12 -4.43
C THR A 10 -19.48 -17.86 -5.16
N LYS A 11 -18.52 -17.20 -5.82
CA LYS A 11 -18.74 -16.02 -6.66
C LYS A 11 -17.91 -16.07 -7.93
N ARG A 12 -18.59 -15.95 -9.08
CA ARG A 12 -17.98 -15.97 -10.40
C ARG A 12 -18.19 -14.61 -11.09
N PHE A 13 -17.18 -14.17 -11.79
CA PHE A 13 -17.23 -13.03 -12.71
C PHE A 13 -16.86 -13.50 -14.12
N PRO A 14 -17.18 -12.74 -15.17
CA PRO A 14 -16.73 -13.08 -16.52
C PRO A 14 -15.21 -13.28 -16.57
N GLY A 15 -14.77 -14.52 -16.84
CA GLY A 15 -13.34 -14.89 -16.92
C GLY A 15 -12.62 -15.19 -15.62
N ALA A 16 -13.27 -15.09 -14.43
CA ALA A 16 -12.61 -15.37 -13.15
C ALA A 16 -13.56 -15.92 -12.09
N VAL A 17 -13.07 -16.85 -11.26
CA VAL A 17 -13.75 -17.29 -10.04
C VAL A 17 -13.11 -16.54 -8.86
N ALA A 18 -13.88 -15.63 -8.25
CA ALA A 18 -13.38 -14.80 -7.15
C ALA A 18 -13.47 -15.48 -5.79
N LEU A 19 -14.48 -16.33 -5.59
CA LEU A 19 -14.66 -17.18 -4.41
C LEU A 19 -15.16 -18.55 -4.85
N SER A 20 -14.61 -19.60 -4.24
CA SER A 20 -14.95 -20.99 -4.54
C SER A 20 -15.14 -21.76 -3.22
N ASN A 21 -16.38 -22.07 -2.89
CA ASN A 21 -16.73 -22.92 -1.76
C ASN A 21 -16.17 -22.43 -0.40
N VAL A 22 -16.23 -21.14 -0.11
CA VAL A 22 -15.67 -20.54 1.11
C VAL A 22 -16.62 -20.74 2.28
N SER A 23 -16.13 -21.35 3.38
CA SER A 23 -16.88 -21.60 4.61
C SER A 23 -16.05 -21.30 5.83
N PHE A 24 -16.53 -20.44 6.74
CA PHE A 24 -15.97 -20.18 8.06
C PHE A 24 -16.95 -19.36 8.91
N ASP A 25 -16.69 -19.33 10.21
CA ASP A 25 -17.49 -18.60 11.18
C ASP A 25 -16.75 -17.37 11.72
N VAL A 26 -17.49 -16.33 12.07
CA VAL A 26 -17.02 -15.14 12.77
C VAL A 26 -17.70 -15.03 14.10
N ARG A 27 -16.93 -14.99 15.19
CA ARG A 27 -17.45 -14.92 16.56
C ARG A 27 -18.07 -13.55 16.86
N ALA A 28 -19.20 -13.54 17.58
CA ALA A 28 -19.87 -12.31 18.00
C ALA A 28 -18.95 -11.46 18.91
N GLY A 29 -18.90 -10.14 18.64
CA GLY A 29 -18.10 -9.19 19.40
C GLY A 29 -16.59 -9.35 19.23
N SER A 30 -16.11 -10.17 18.27
CA SER A 30 -14.69 -10.29 17.96
C SER A 30 -14.26 -9.38 16.81
N CYS A 31 -12.97 -9.10 16.74
CA CYS A 31 -12.31 -8.60 15.55
C CYS A 31 -11.71 -9.78 14.78
N HIS A 32 -12.23 -10.08 13.60
CA HIS A 32 -11.86 -11.21 12.77
C HIS A 32 -11.15 -10.72 11.51
N ALA A 33 -9.87 -11.08 11.34
CA ALA A 33 -9.14 -10.74 10.15
C ALA A 33 -9.50 -11.65 8.97
N VAL A 34 -9.67 -11.07 7.79
CA VAL A 34 -9.70 -11.80 6.52
C VAL A 34 -8.48 -11.39 5.70
N CYS A 35 -7.52 -12.30 5.59
CA CYS A 35 -6.21 -12.09 4.97
C CYS A 35 -6.07 -12.87 3.68
N GLY A 36 -5.12 -12.49 2.85
CA GLY A 36 -4.82 -13.15 1.58
C GLY A 36 -4.20 -12.18 0.60
N GLU A 37 -3.69 -12.68 -0.52
CA GLU A 37 -3.16 -11.85 -1.60
C GLU A 37 -4.26 -11.00 -2.28
N ASN A 38 -3.83 -10.01 -3.10
CA ASN A 38 -4.77 -9.30 -3.96
C ASN A 38 -5.38 -10.27 -4.98
N GLY A 39 -6.71 -10.22 -5.10
CA GLY A 39 -7.43 -11.21 -5.90
C GLY A 39 -7.84 -12.49 -5.14
N ALA A 40 -7.43 -12.68 -3.88
CA ALA A 40 -7.83 -13.84 -3.08
C ALA A 40 -9.33 -13.86 -2.69
N GLY A 41 -10.09 -12.83 -3.05
CA GLY A 41 -11.54 -12.78 -2.82
C GLY A 41 -11.97 -12.01 -1.57
N LYS A 42 -11.05 -11.43 -0.79
CA LYS A 42 -11.34 -10.71 0.48
C LYS A 42 -12.40 -9.62 0.33
N SER A 43 -12.15 -8.65 -0.52
CA SER A 43 -13.11 -7.55 -0.77
C SER A 43 -14.40 -8.03 -1.43
N THR A 44 -14.36 -9.12 -2.22
CA THR A 44 -15.56 -9.76 -2.78
C THR A 44 -16.44 -10.32 -1.68
N LEU A 45 -15.83 -10.99 -0.68
CA LEU A 45 -16.55 -11.52 0.48
C LEU A 45 -17.18 -10.39 1.31
N GLY A 46 -16.42 -9.31 1.56
CA GLY A 46 -16.92 -8.12 2.24
C GLY A 46 -18.09 -7.47 1.49
N LYS A 47 -18.00 -7.35 0.16
CA LYS A 47 -19.07 -6.81 -0.70
C LYS A 47 -20.32 -7.70 -0.73
N ILE A 48 -20.16 -9.01 -0.65
CA ILE A 48 -21.32 -9.94 -0.52
C ILE A 48 -22.01 -9.72 0.81
N LEU A 49 -21.25 -9.66 1.91
CA LEU A 49 -21.81 -9.42 3.24
C LEU A 49 -22.48 -8.04 3.36
N ALA A 50 -21.94 -7.03 2.67
CA ALA A 50 -22.53 -5.68 2.63
C ALA A 50 -23.70 -5.53 1.64
N GLY A 51 -24.13 -6.60 0.95
CA GLY A 51 -25.23 -6.55 -0.01
C GLY A 51 -24.94 -5.81 -1.31
N LEU A 52 -23.67 -5.54 -1.60
CA LEU A 52 -23.21 -4.93 -2.87
C LEU A 52 -23.14 -5.95 -4.01
N GLN A 53 -22.99 -7.22 -3.67
CA GLN A 53 -22.94 -8.35 -4.58
C GLN A 53 -23.70 -9.53 -3.98
N ARG A 54 -24.26 -10.37 -4.84
CA ARG A 54 -24.88 -11.63 -4.42
C ARG A 54 -23.91 -12.78 -4.64
N PRO A 55 -23.84 -13.77 -3.74
CA PRO A 55 -23.16 -15.02 -4.03
C PRO A 55 -23.90 -15.75 -5.16
N ASP A 56 -23.18 -16.54 -5.96
CA ASP A 56 -23.79 -17.39 -6.98
C ASP A 56 -24.23 -18.72 -6.37
N GLU A 57 -23.50 -19.20 -5.33
CA GLU A 57 -23.83 -20.40 -4.55
C GLU A 57 -23.48 -20.15 -3.07
N GLY A 58 -24.10 -20.93 -2.19
CA GLY A 58 -23.91 -20.84 -0.75
C GLY A 58 -24.84 -19.84 -0.09
N GLU A 59 -24.71 -19.73 1.23
CA GLU A 59 -25.55 -18.84 2.06
C GLU A 59 -24.76 -18.17 3.17
N ILE A 60 -25.27 -17.04 3.64
CA ILE A 60 -24.77 -16.35 4.83
C ILE A 60 -25.80 -16.56 5.95
N LEU A 61 -25.31 -16.95 7.12
CA LEU A 61 -26.13 -16.95 8.33
C LEU A 61 -25.72 -15.76 9.20
N LEU A 62 -26.68 -14.96 9.63
CA LEU A 62 -26.50 -13.89 10.61
C LEU A 62 -27.17 -14.33 11.92
N GLU A 63 -26.39 -14.47 12.99
CA GLU A 63 -26.82 -14.99 14.27
C GLU A 63 -27.60 -16.35 14.15
N GLY A 64 -27.10 -17.22 13.25
CA GLY A 64 -27.69 -18.54 13.00
C GLY A 64 -28.95 -18.55 12.12
N ARG A 65 -29.36 -17.40 11.57
CA ARG A 65 -30.50 -17.28 10.66
C ARG A 65 -30.02 -16.97 9.23
N PRO A 66 -30.57 -17.64 8.20
CA PRO A 66 -30.25 -17.31 6.82
C PRO A 66 -30.51 -15.83 6.52
N ALA A 67 -29.50 -15.15 6.00
CA ALA A 67 -29.56 -13.75 5.63
C ALA A 67 -29.27 -13.60 4.13
N ARG A 68 -30.16 -12.90 3.45
CA ARG A 68 -30.00 -12.56 2.02
C ARG A 68 -30.10 -11.06 1.87
N PHE A 69 -29.07 -10.49 1.29
CA PHE A 69 -28.99 -9.05 1.05
C PHE A 69 -29.08 -8.79 -0.47
N ASP A 70 -30.12 -8.09 -0.87
CA ASP A 70 -30.34 -7.72 -2.26
C ASP A 70 -29.81 -6.29 -2.56
N SER A 71 -29.50 -5.55 -1.50
CA SER A 71 -28.94 -4.20 -1.55
C SER A 71 -28.14 -3.87 -0.29
N PRO A 72 -27.26 -2.86 -0.32
CA PRO A 72 -26.59 -2.35 0.90
C PRO A 72 -27.57 -1.84 1.96
N ARG A 73 -28.75 -1.40 1.54
CA ARG A 73 -29.82 -0.97 2.44
C ARG A 73 -30.37 -2.14 3.26
N ASP A 74 -30.51 -3.33 2.65
CA ASP A 74 -31.00 -4.53 3.32
C ASP A 74 -29.95 -5.05 4.33
N ALA A 75 -28.67 -5.04 3.95
CA ALA A 75 -27.57 -5.38 4.83
C ALA A 75 -27.54 -4.44 6.05
N LEU A 76 -27.64 -3.13 5.82
CA LEU A 76 -27.66 -2.12 6.87
C LEU A 76 -28.88 -2.25 7.79
N ALA A 77 -30.06 -2.56 7.24
CA ALA A 77 -31.28 -2.81 8.01
C ALA A 77 -31.14 -4.07 8.87
N SER A 78 -30.32 -5.04 8.47
CA SER A 78 -29.97 -6.24 9.23
C SER A 78 -28.83 -6.03 10.22
N GLY A 79 -28.27 -4.81 10.30
CA GLY A 79 -27.19 -4.44 11.18
C GLY A 79 -25.78 -4.72 10.64
N VAL A 80 -25.61 -4.85 9.32
CA VAL A 80 -24.32 -5.02 8.67
C VAL A 80 -23.96 -3.77 7.87
N ALA A 81 -22.78 -3.21 8.11
CA ALA A 81 -22.24 -2.06 7.37
C ALA A 81 -20.83 -2.35 6.85
N MET A 82 -20.40 -1.60 5.85
CA MET A 82 -19.05 -1.68 5.29
C MET A 82 -18.40 -0.30 5.20
N VAL A 83 -17.18 -0.22 5.68
CA VAL A 83 -16.27 0.90 5.50
C VAL A 83 -15.38 0.52 4.31
N HIS A 84 -15.55 1.25 3.22
CA HIS A 84 -14.90 0.94 1.95
C HIS A 84 -13.48 1.51 1.88
N GLN A 85 -12.62 0.86 1.13
CA GLN A 85 -11.27 1.33 0.81
C GLN A 85 -11.31 2.65 0.02
N GLU A 86 -12.18 2.74 -1.00
CA GLU A 86 -12.43 3.97 -1.73
C GLU A 86 -13.62 4.69 -1.11
N LEU A 87 -13.39 5.91 -0.64
CA LEU A 87 -14.40 6.71 0.02
C LEU A 87 -15.37 7.28 -1.03
N ALA A 88 -16.61 6.77 -1.04
CA ALA A 88 -17.64 7.19 -1.96
C ALA A 88 -18.60 8.17 -1.27
N PHE A 89 -18.27 9.46 -1.33
CA PHE A 89 -19.09 10.55 -0.83
C PHE A 89 -19.57 11.47 -1.95
N CYS A 90 -20.64 12.20 -1.68
CA CYS A 90 -21.00 13.35 -2.49
C CYS A 90 -20.12 14.54 -2.05
N GLU A 91 -19.01 14.75 -2.75
CA GLU A 91 -17.98 15.73 -2.38
C GLU A 91 -18.51 17.16 -2.23
N ASN A 92 -19.50 17.52 -3.05
CA ASN A 92 -20.16 18.83 -3.07
C ASN A 92 -21.21 19.03 -1.96
N LEU A 93 -21.48 18.01 -1.16
CA LEU A 93 -22.41 18.08 -0.02
C LEU A 93 -21.63 18.21 1.29
N THR A 94 -22.31 18.76 2.31
CA THR A 94 -21.76 18.84 3.66
C THR A 94 -21.67 17.46 4.33
N VAL A 95 -20.88 17.37 5.39
CA VAL A 95 -20.79 16.18 6.25
C VAL A 95 -22.20 15.78 6.75
N ALA A 96 -23.00 16.76 7.19
CA ALA A 96 -24.35 16.52 7.67
C ALA A 96 -25.28 15.93 6.59
N GLU A 97 -25.19 16.45 5.38
CA GLU A 97 -25.99 15.96 4.24
C GLU A 97 -25.56 14.54 3.83
N ASN A 98 -24.25 14.26 3.81
CA ASN A 98 -23.72 12.93 3.51
C ASN A 98 -24.15 11.90 4.58
N LEU A 99 -24.01 12.20 5.87
CA LEU A 99 -24.43 11.30 6.96
C LEU A 99 -25.94 11.02 6.97
N CYS A 100 -26.75 11.97 6.51
CA CYS A 100 -28.21 11.83 6.43
C CYS A 100 -28.71 11.46 5.04
N LEU A 101 -27.82 11.15 4.08
CA LEU A 101 -28.21 10.84 2.70
C LEU A 101 -29.21 9.67 2.65
N GLY A 102 -30.27 9.82 1.88
CA GLY A 102 -31.36 8.83 1.80
C GLY A 102 -32.37 8.87 2.97
N LYS A 103 -32.07 9.58 4.09
CA LYS A 103 -32.94 9.75 5.27
C LYS A 103 -32.96 11.21 5.74
N LEU A 104 -32.88 12.17 4.81
CA LEU A 104 -32.92 13.60 5.14
C LEU A 104 -34.24 13.97 5.84
N PRO A 105 -34.20 14.58 7.04
CA PRO A 105 -35.39 15.05 7.72
C PRO A 105 -36.11 16.10 6.88
N ARG A 106 -37.42 15.90 6.65
CA ARG A 106 -38.25 16.79 5.83
C ARG A 106 -39.49 17.29 6.59
N ARG A 107 -39.88 18.50 6.31
CA ARG A 107 -41.16 19.04 6.74
C ARG A 107 -41.79 19.81 5.59
N PHE A 108 -43.02 19.48 5.21
CA PHE A 108 -43.73 20.05 4.07
C PHE A 108 -42.91 19.99 2.74
N GLY A 109 -42.13 18.92 2.53
CA GLY A 109 -41.29 18.77 1.32
C GLY A 109 -39.90 19.40 1.42
N PHE A 110 -39.66 20.28 2.36
CA PHE A 110 -38.37 20.96 2.56
C PHE A 110 -37.47 20.21 3.55
N VAL A 111 -36.16 20.18 3.26
CA VAL A 111 -35.16 19.59 4.16
C VAL A 111 -34.97 20.47 5.39
N ARG A 112 -35.04 19.89 6.56
CA ARG A 112 -34.77 20.54 7.85
C ARG A 112 -33.29 20.53 8.15
N ARG A 113 -32.58 21.58 7.73
CA ARG A 113 -31.13 21.69 7.91
C ARG A 113 -30.70 21.68 9.39
N ASP A 114 -31.48 22.33 10.26
CA ASP A 114 -31.27 22.34 11.72
C ASP A 114 -31.23 20.92 12.29
N VAL A 115 -32.22 20.10 11.95
CA VAL A 115 -32.32 18.71 12.40
C VAL A 115 -31.24 17.83 11.77
N THR A 116 -30.93 18.05 10.48
CA THR A 116 -29.88 17.32 9.77
C THR A 116 -28.52 17.55 10.45
N HIS A 117 -28.21 18.81 10.76
CA HIS A 117 -26.98 19.19 11.43
C HIS A 117 -26.87 18.63 12.86
N SER A 118 -27.92 18.74 13.67
CA SER A 118 -27.96 18.18 15.03
C SER A 118 -27.75 16.67 15.01
N ARG A 119 -28.43 15.96 14.10
CA ARG A 119 -28.29 14.51 13.96
C ARG A 119 -26.87 14.11 13.54
N ALA A 120 -26.26 14.84 12.61
CA ALA A 120 -24.88 14.58 12.20
C ALA A 120 -23.89 14.79 13.34
N LYS A 121 -24.09 15.84 14.16
CA LYS A 121 -23.28 16.10 15.35
C LYS A 121 -23.40 14.95 16.38
N GLU A 122 -24.59 14.43 16.59
CA GLU A 122 -24.82 13.25 17.46
C GLU A 122 -24.09 12.02 16.91
N LEU A 123 -24.20 11.75 15.61
CA LEU A 123 -23.52 10.62 14.96
C LEU A 123 -21.99 10.69 15.09
N LEU A 124 -21.41 11.86 14.83
CA LEU A 124 -19.96 12.09 15.00
C LEU A 124 -19.53 11.93 16.46
N ALA A 125 -20.36 12.39 17.41
CA ALA A 125 -20.07 12.26 18.84
C ALA A 125 -20.06 10.77 19.29
N THR A 126 -20.81 9.86 18.64
CA THR A 126 -20.80 8.42 19.00
C THR A 126 -19.43 7.77 18.83
N ILE A 127 -18.59 8.34 17.98
CA ILE A 127 -17.22 7.85 17.70
C ILE A 127 -16.14 8.84 18.19
N GLY A 128 -16.51 9.85 19.00
CA GLY A 128 -15.57 10.83 19.51
C GLY A 128 -14.97 11.79 18.44
N ALA A 129 -15.56 11.88 17.25
CA ALA A 129 -15.08 12.77 16.20
C ALA A 129 -15.53 14.22 16.39
N THR A 130 -14.60 15.18 16.28
CA THR A 130 -14.82 16.62 16.46
C THR A 130 -14.90 17.35 15.12
N ILE A 131 -15.54 16.72 14.11
CA ILE A 131 -15.69 17.30 12.77
C ILE A 131 -16.92 18.20 12.74
N ASP A 132 -16.80 19.42 12.18
CA ASP A 132 -17.93 20.31 11.97
C ASP A 132 -18.87 19.75 10.88
N PRO A 133 -20.13 19.43 11.21
CA PRO A 133 -21.09 18.90 10.25
C PRO A 133 -21.41 19.82 9.06
N SER A 134 -21.10 21.11 9.14
CA SER A 134 -21.35 22.09 8.07
C SER A 134 -20.25 22.12 7.00
N ARG A 135 -19.07 21.52 7.27
CA ARG A 135 -17.97 21.47 6.30
C ARG A 135 -18.34 20.64 5.07
N PRO A 136 -18.01 21.11 3.85
CA PRO A 136 -18.09 20.30 2.63
C PRO A 136 -17.14 19.08 2.72
N MET A 137 -17.54 17.95 2.15
CA MET A 137 -16.75 16.72 2.21
C MET A 137 -15.39 16.82 1.53
N ASP A 138 -15.27 17.58 0.44
CA ASP A 138 -14.02 17.84 -0.29
C ASP A 138 -12.96 18.61 0.50
N THR A 139 -13.38 19.30 1.59
CA THR A 139 -12.46 20.03 2.50
C THR A 139 -11.87 19.14 3.61
N LEU A 140 -12.36 17.91 3.74
CA LEU A 140 -11.90 16.98 4.77
C LEU A 140 -10.65 16.23 4.33
N THR A 141 -9.77 15.94 5.28
CA THR A 141 -8.68 14.97 5.08
C THR A 141 -9.25 13.57 4.87
N VAL A 142 -8.47 12.68 4.28
CA VAL A 142 -8.88 11.27 4.09
C VAL A 142 -9.23 10.61 5.42
N ALA A 143 -8.48 10.90 6.49
CA ALA A 143 -8.77 10.41 7.84
C ALA A 143 -10.11 10.92 8.39
N GLU A 144 -10.40 12.22 8.24
CA GLU A 144 -11.69 12.80 8.63
C GLU A 144 -12.85 12.19 7.83
N GLN A 145 -12.69 12.00 6.53
CA GLN A 145 -13.70 11.34 5.67
C GLN A 145 -13.98 9.91 6.14
N GLN A 146 -12.94 9.17 6.51
CA GLN A 146 -13.10 7.81 7.03
C GLN A 146 -13.87 7.79 8.38
N LEU A 147 -13.58 8.71 9.27
CA LEU A 147 -14.35 8.87 10.51
C LEU A 147 -15.83 9.16 10.20
N VAL A 148 -16.14 10.00 9.22
CA VAL A 148 -17.52 10.25 8.78
C VAL A 148 -18.19 8.96 8.30
N GLN A 149 -17.50 8.12 7.54
CA GLN A 149 -18.05 6.83 7.08
C GLN A 149 -18.35 5.88 8.25
N ILE A 150 -17.43 5.80 9.22
CA ILE A 150 -17.61 4.98 10.43
C ILE A 150 -18.77 5.52 11.27
N ALA A 151 -18.87 6.85 11.46
CA ALA A 151 -19.99 7.47 12.17
C ALA A 151 -21.33 7.12 11.53
N GLY A 152 -21.41 7.12 10.20
CA GLY A 152 -22.58 6.70 9.45
C GLY A 152 -22.96 5.24 9.69
N ALA A 153 -21.99 4.33 9.71
CA ALA A 153 -22.18 2.92 9.96
C ALA A 153 -22.67 2.66 11.40
N VAL A 154 -21.99 3.21 12.40
CA VAL A 154 -22.32 3.08 13.82
C VAL A 154 -23.69 3.72 14.11
N GLY A 155 -23.93 4.91 13.58
CA GLY A 155 -25.17 5.64 13.75
C GLY A 155 -26.38 5.01 13.05
N ALA A 156 -26.15 4.11 12.10
CA ALA A 156 -27.20 3.29 11.52
C ALA A 156 -27.53 2.04 12.37
N GLY A 157 -26.83 1.82 13.49
CA GLY A 157 -27.03 0.69 14.38
C GLY A 157 -26.36 -0.60 13.89
N ALA A 158 -25.25 -0.48 13.15
CA ALA A 158 -24.51 -1.66 12.70
C ALA A 158 -23.98 -2.47 13.91
N ARG A 159 -24.24 -3.77 13.88
CA ARG A 159 -23.71 -4.76 14.84
C ARG A 159 -22.52 -5.51 14.25
N VAL A 160 -22.39 -5.48 12.94
CA VAL A 160 -21.28 -6.01 12.18
C VAL A 160 -20.73 -4.91 11.27
N ILE A 161 -19.45 -4.64 11.36
CA ILE A 161 -18.78 -3.66 10.48
C ILE A 161 -17.62 -4.34 9.76
N VAL A 162 -17.66 -4.29 8.42
CA VAL A 162 -16.56 -4.72 7.57
C VAL A 162 -15.66 -3.53 7.29
N PHE A 163 -14.39 -3.61 7.62
CA PHE A 163 -13.35 -2.66 7.23
C PHE A 163 -12.53 -3.24 6.08
N ASP A 164 -12.55 -2.61 4.91
CA ASP A 164 -11.80 -3.07 3.73
C ASP A 164 -10.57 -2.19 3.53
N GLU A 165 -9.41 -2.68 3.96
CA GLU A 165 -8.10 -2.01 3.94
C GLU A 165 -8.12 -0.57 4.47
N PRO A 166 -8.63 -0.32 5.68
CA PRO A 166 -8.95 1.02 6.13
C PRO A 166 -7.74 1.93 6.35
N THR A 167 -6.53 1.37 6.50
CA THR A 167 -5.30 2.13 6.75
C THR A 167 -4.47 2.41 5.48
N SER A 168 -4.94 1.96 4.31
CA SER A 168 -4.18 2.06 3.06
C SER A 168 -3.78 3.50 2.68
N SER A 169 -4.58 4.49 3.10
CA SER A 169 -4.39 5.91 2.79
C SER A 169 -4.13 6.79 4.03
N LEU A 170 -3.92 6.17 5.21
CA LEU A 170 -3.73 6.89 6.48
C LEU A 170 -2.26 7.02 6.86
N GLY A 171 -1.90 8.13 7.51
CA GLY A 171 -0.63 8.28 8.22
C GLY A 171 -0.62 7.52 9.55
N GLY A 172 0.56 7.41 10.18
CA GLY A 172 0.73 6.64 11.42
C GLY A 172 -0.20 7.07 12.55
N ASP A 173 -0.29 8.38 12.84
CA ASP A 173 -1.12 8.91 13.93
C ASP A 173 -2.62 8.70 13.67
N ASP A 174 -3.05 8.81 12.41
CA ASP A 174 -4.45 8.57 12.04
C ASP A 174 -4.80 7.08 12.11
N ALA A 175 -3.88 6.20 11.75
CA ALA A 175 -4.04 4.76 11.90
C ALA A 175 -4.18 4.37 13.40
N GLU A 176 -3.38 4.97 14.29
CA GLU A 176 -3.48 4.76 15.74
C GLU A 176 -4.85 5.16 16.31
N ARG A 177 -5.39 6.29 15.86
CA ARG A 177 -6.74 6.74 16.23
C ARG A 177 -7.80 5.76 15.74
N LEU A 178 -7.66 5.25 14.53
CA LEU A 178 -8.57 4.24 13.98
C LEU A 178 -8.50 2.94 14.79
N PHE A 179 -7.30 2.48 15.19
CA PHE A 179 -7.15 1.27 16.00
C PHE A 179 -7.80 1.41 17.37
N THR A 180 -7.64 2.57 18.00
CA THR A 180 -8.34 2.89 19.26
C THR A 180 -9.86 2.82 19.10
N LEU A 181 -10.39 3.44 18.04
CA LEU A 181 -11.81 3.43 17.73
C LEU A 181 -12.34 2.00 17.48
N ILE A 182 -11.60 1.17 16.74
CA ILE A 182 -11.95 -0.23 16.49
C ILE A 182 -12.04 -0.99 17.82
N GLY A 183 -11.08 -0.82 18.73
CA GLY A 183 -11.11 -1.42 20.06
C GLY A 183 -12.32 -0.96 20.91
N GLU A 184 -12.69 0.31 20.85
CA GLU A 184 -13.87 0.83 21.50
C GLU A 184 -15.18 0.24 20.94
N LEU A 185 -15.28 0.08 19.63
CA LEU A 185 -16.43 -0.54 18.97
C LEU A 185 -16.56 -2.02 19.38
N GLN A 186 -15.45 -2.74 19.41
CA GLN A 186 -15.39 -4.13 19.85
C GLN A 186 -15.82 -4.25 21.33
N ALA A 187 -15.33 -3.36 22.21
CA ALA A 187 -15.72 -3.31 23.62
C ALA A 187 -17.23 -3.04 23.83
N ARG A 188 -17.88 -2.39 22.87
CA ARG A 188 -19.34 -2.18 22.83
C ARG A 188 -20.11 -3.37 22.22
N GLY A 189 -19.42 -4.48 21.90
CA GLY A 189 -20.01 -5.70 21.34
C GLY A 189 -20.23 -5.69 19.83
N VAL A 190 -19.68 -4.72 19.11
CA VAL A 190 -19.70 -4.71 17.64
C VAL A 190 -18.75 -5.78 17.11
N THR A 191 -19.21 -6.61 16.20
CA THR A 191 -18.40 -7.60 15.50
C THR A 191 -17.69 -6.93 14.34
N ILE A 192 -16.39 -7.14 14.22
CA ILE A 192 -15.56 -6.50 13.20
C ILE A 192 -14.97 -7.54 12.28
N ILE A 193 -15.14 -7.35 10.97
CA ILE A 193 -14.40 -8.06 9.95
C ILE A 193 -13.36 -7.09 9.40
N TYR A 194 -12.09 -7.40 9.63
CA TYR A 194 -10.97 -6.56 9.25
C TYR A 194 -10.22 -7.15 8.06
N VAL A 195 -10.43 -6.59 6.87
CA VAL A 195 -9.73 -7.00 5.66
C VAL A 195 -8.44 -6.22 5.57
N SER A 196 -7.32 -6.89 5.67
CA SER A 196 -5.99 -6.28 5.54
C SER A 196 -4.96 -7.32 5.07
N HIS A 197 -3.87 -6.82 4.51
CA HIS A 197 -2.67 -7.59 4.22
C HIS A 197 -1.48 -7.16 5.10
N ARG A 198 -1.71 -6.23 6.04
CA ARG A 198 -0.69 -5.68 6.96
C ARG A 198 -0.66 -6.48 8.26
N MET A 199 0.38 -7.31 8.43
CA MET A 199 0.50 -8.25 9.53
C MET A 199 0.47 -7.59 10.91
N MET A 200 1.16 -6.46 11.08
CA MET A 200 1.21 -5.74 12.36
C MET A 200 -0.18 -5.27 12.83
N GLU A 201 -1.02 -4.82 11.90
CA GLU A 201 -2.39 -4.40 12.21
C GLU A 201 -3.25 -5.58 12.66
N ILE A 202 -3.12 -6.70 11.96
CA ILE A 202 -3.87 -7.93 12.20
C ILE A 202 -3.55 -8.50 13.59
N HIS A 203 -2.26 -8.65 13.92
CA HIS A 203 -1.84 -9.16 15.22
C HIS A 203 -2.22 -8.25 16.39
N ARG A 204 -2.31 -6.94 16.12
CA ARG A 204 -2.67 -5.96 17.14
C ARG A 204 -4.17 -5.90 17.43
N LEU A 205 -4.99 -6.05 16.38
CA LEU A 205 -6.44 -5.78 16.48
C LEU A 205 -7.29 -7.04 16.53
N CYS A 206 -6.85 -8.13 15.90
CA CYS A 206 -7.72 -9.23 15.60
C CYS A 206 -7.54 -10.41 16.57
N ASP A 207 -8.65 -11.05 16.91
CA ASP A 207 -8.69 -12.25 17.76
C ASP A 207 -8.42 -13.52 16.94
N GLU A 208 -8.97 -13.56 15.72
CA GLU A 208 -8.92 -14.71 14.81
C GLU A 208 -8.58 -14.24 13.39
N ILE A 209 -7.92 -15.11 12.65
CA ILE A 209 -7.48 -14.85 11.28
C ILE A 209 -8.00 -15.95 10.36
N THR A 210 -8.74 -15.57 9.32
CA THR A 210 -9.07 -16.43 8.18
C THR A 210 -8.18 -16.06 7.00
N VAL A 211 -7.48 -17.03 6.45
CA VAL A 211 -6.65 -16.89 5.26
C VAL A 211 -7.42 -17.37 4.04
N LEU A 212 -7.55 -16.49 3.04
CA LEU A 212 -8.05 -16.82 1.71
C LEU A 212 -6.90 -16.85 0.71
N ARG A 213 -6.89 -17.83 -0.19
CA ARG A 213 -5.95 -17.92 -1.30
C ARG A 213 -6.65 -18.45 -2.55
N ASP A 214 -6.46 -17.78 -3.68
CA ASP A 214 -7.08 -18.15 -4.98
C ASP A 214 -8.61 -18.36 -4.88
N GLY A 215 -9.27 -17.54 -4.07
CA GLY A 215 -10.71 -17.61 -3.84
C GLY A 215 -11.17 -18.74 -2.91
N GLN A 216 -10.25 -19.45 -2.27
CA GLN A 216 -10.56 -20.58 -1.37
C GLN A 216 -10.19 -20.28 0.08
N HIS A 217 -10.91 -20.87 1.01
CA HIS A 217 -10.57 -20.87 2.42
C HIS A 217 -9.39 -21.82 2.68
N VAL A 218 -8.29 -21.30 3.22
CA VAL A 218 -7.09 -22.07 3.56
C VAL A 218 -7.18 -22.55 5.01
N VAL A 219 -7.35 -21.61 5.94
CA VAL A 219 -7.40 -21.90 7.39
C VAL A 219 -8.04 -20.74 8.15
N THR A 220 -8.64 -21.05 9.29
CA THR A 220 -9.02 -20.07 10.33
C THR A 220 -8.31 -20.46 11.63
N ARG A 221 -7.60 -19.51 12.27
CA ARG A 221 -6.81 -19.72 13.49
C ARG A 221 -6.88 -18.49 14.41
N PRO A 222 -6.68 -18.67 15.73
CA PRO A 222 -6.41 -17.57 16.62
C PRO A 222 -5.20 -16.75 16.17
N ALA A 223 -5.27 -15.42 16.27
CA ALA A 223 -4.21 -14.53 15.80
C ALA A 223 -2.88 -14.75 16.53
N ASN A 224 -2.92 -15.16 17.78
CA ASN A 224 -1.73 -15.43 18.60
C ASN A 224 -1.03 -16.78 18.28
N GLU A 225 -1.64 -17.64 17.48
CA GLU A 225 -1.04 -18.92 17.05
C GLU A 225 -0.26 -18.78 15.73
N LEU A 226 -0.41 -17.69 15.01
CA LEU A 226 0.22 -17.46 13.70
C LEU A 226 1.25 -16.33 13.83
N ASP A 227 2.51 -16.65 13.67
CA ASP A 227 3.53 -15.60 13.47
C ASP A 227 3.45 -15.01 12.05
N GLU A 228 4.17 -13.90 11.84
CA GLU A 228 4.18 -13.21 10.55
C GLU A 228 4.62 -14.13 9.41
N GLY A 229 5.62 -14.98 9.66
CA GLY A 229 6.16 -15.91 8.69
C GLY A 229 5.18 -17.00 8.28
N ALA A 230 4.51 -17.60 9.25
CA ALA A 230 3.48 -18.62 9.02
C ALA A 230 2.29 -18.04 8.26
N LEU A 231 1.88 -16.81 8.61
CA LEU A 231 0.77 -16.14 7.96
C LEU A 231 1.09 -15.83 6.48
N ILE A 232 2.27 -15.29 6.20
CA ILE A 232 2.75 -15.06 4.82
C ILE A 232 2.79 -16.38 4.04
N GLN A 233 3.31 -17.45 4.63
CA GLN A 233 3.37 -18.76 3.98
C GLN A 233 1.98 -19.30 3.62
N LEU A 234 1.00 -19.15 4.51
CA LEU A 234 -0.39 -19.56 4.25
C LEU A 234 -1.03 -18.74 3.13
N MET A 235 -0.75 -17.43 3.09
CA MET A 235 -1.29 -16.51 2.07
C MET A 235 -0.71 -16.80 0.68
N ILE A 236 0.60 -17.03 0.57
CA ILE A 236 1.31 -17.21 -0.70
C ILE A 236 1.34 -18.68 -1.13
N GLY A 237 1.29 -19.63 -0.17
CA GLY A 237 1.44 -21.06 -0.42
C GLY A 237 2.87 -21.51 -0.72
N ARG A 238 3.88 -20.67 -0.46
CA ARG A 238 5.31 -20.93 -0.65
C ARG A 238 6.09 -20.61 0.64
N ARG A 239 7.26 -21.22 0.83
CA ARG A 239 8.11 -20.97 2.01
C ARG A 239 8.70 -19.57 1.98
N LEU A 240 8.89 -18.98 3.16
CA LEU A 240 9.41 -17.60 3.36
C LEU A 240 10.80 -17.39 2.74
N GLU A 241 11.65 -18.43 2.74
CA GLU A 241 12.98 -18.43 2.12
C GLU A 241 12.96 -18.08 0.61
N GLN A 242 11.79 -18.25 -0.03
CA GLN A 242 11.57 -17.86 -1.43
C GLN A 242 10.97 -16.44 -1.57
N TYR A 243 10.62 -15.79 -0.46
CA TYR A 243 10.02 -14.45 -0.45
C TYR A 243 11.09 -13.35 -0.48
N PHE A 244 12.16 -13.54 0.29
CA PHE A 244 13.33 -12.68 0.23
C PHE A 244 14.48 -13.46 -0.40
N PRO A 245 14.94 -13.10 -1.59
CA PRO A 245 16.16 -13.69 -2.14
C PRO A 245 17.31 -13.40 -1.18
N THR A 246 18.16 -14.38 -0.95
CA THR A 246 19.40 -14.19 -0.21
C THR A 246 20.29 -13.32 -1.10
N ALA A 247 20.40 -12.02 -0.78
CA ALA A 247 21.26 -11.13 -1.54
C ALA A 247 22.67 -11.72 -1.65
N THR A 248 23.11 -11.99 -2.87
CA THR A 248 24.33 -12.74 -3.18
C THR A 248 25.60 -11.90 -3.19
N GLY A 249 25.53 -10.59 -2.84
CA GLY A 249 26.65 -9.69 -3.08
C GLY A 249 27.24 -9.03 -1.82
N GLU A 250 28.34 -9.57 -1.29
CA GLU A 250 29.27 -8.81 -0.44
C GLU A 250 30.30 -7.98 -1.24
N ALA A 251 30.46 -8.25 -2.51
CA ALA A 251 31.47 -7.61 -3.35
C ALA A 251 30.98 -6.23 -3.83
N ARG A 252 31.49 -5.18 -3.22
CA ARG A 252 31.38 -3.81 -3.74
C ARG A 252 32.20 -3.70 -5.02
N GLY A 253 31.52 -3.53 -6.16
CA GLY A 253 32.14 -3.23 -7.43
C GLY A 253 32.67 -1.78 -7.48
N GLU A 254 32.87 -1.24 -8.71
CA GLU A 254 33.27 0.16 -8.90
C GLU A 254 32.23 1.15 -8.34
N GLU A 255 32.71 2.32 -7.92
CA GLU A 255 31.85 3.44 -7.50
C GLU A 255 30.98 3.90 -8.69
N ARG A 256 29.66 3.85 -8.52
CA ARG A 256 28.70 4.32 -9.53
C ARG A 256 28.13 5.70 -9.20
N LEU A 257 27.88 5.96 -7.90
CA LEU A 257 27.36 7.24 -7.44
C LEU A 257 28.06 7.63 -6.14
N ARG A 258 28.49 8.88 -6.04
CA ARG A 258 28.97 9.48 -4.81
C ARG A 258 28.26 10.81 -4.58
N VAL A 259 27.74 10.96 -3.40
CA VAL A 259 27.01 12.15 -2.92
C VAL A 259 27.83 12.74 -1.78
N GLU A 260 28.14 14.03 -1.83
CA GLU A 260 28.93 14.74 -0.83
C GLU A 260 28.22 16.00 -0.37
N GLY A 261 27.87 16.05 0.91
CA GLY A 261 27.32 17.24 1.58
C GLY A 261 26.00 17.73 0.97
N LEU A 262 25.18 16.82 0.39
CA LEU A 262 23.95 17.20 -0.29
C LEU A 262 22.96 17.82 0.70
N ALA A 263 22.34 18.95 0.31
CA ALA A 263 21.37 19.64 1.13
C ALA A 263 20.27 20.32 0.26
N ARG A 264 19.05 20.40 0.82
CA ARG A 264 17.93 21.10 0.19
C ARG A 264 17.01 21.71 1.27
N GLY A 265 17.14 23.00 1.49
CA GLY A 265 16.30 23.76 2.42
C GLY A 265 16.22 23.11 3.80
N ALA A 266 14.99 22.96 4.31
CA ALA A 266 14.72 22.28 5.58
C ALA A 266 14.52 20.75 5.43
N ALA A 267 14.44 20.22 4.18
CA ALA A 267 14.11 18.83 3.95
C ALA A 267 15.25 17.89 4.37
N PHE A 268 16.49 18.23 3.99
CA PHE A 268 17.67 17.47 4.43
C PHE A 268 18.95 18.30 4.31
N SER A 269 19.98 17.92 5.07
CA SER A 269 21.26 18.64 5.09
C SER A 269 22.47 17.74 5.36
N GLY A 270 23.58 17.98 4.64
CA GLY A 270 24.86 17.33 4.88
C GLY A 270 24.87 15.84 4.55
N VAL A 271 24.01 15.37 3.65
CA VAL A 271 23.92 13.96 3.29
C VAL A 271 25.10 13.57 2.40
N SER A 272 25.83 12.55 2.84
CA SER A 272 27.00 12.01 2.11
C SER A 272 26.97 10.49 2.14
N PHE A 273 27.16 9.86 0.99
CA PHE A 273 27.31 8.41 0.83
C PHE A 273 27.88 8.06 -0.55
N THR A 274 28.32 6.83 -0.68
CA THR A 274 28.73 6.23 -1.95
C THR A 274 27.81 5.06 -2.28
N LEU A 275 27.66 4.72 -3.56
CA LEU A 275 26.91 3.57 -4.04
C LEU A 275 27.71 2.87 -5.11
N HIS A 276 27.90 1.56 -4.98
CA HIS A 276 28.78 0.77 -5.82
C HIS A 276 28.00 -0.14 -6.78
N ALA A 277 28.64 -0.57 -7.84
CA ALA A 277 28.08 -1.55 -8.76
C ALA A 277 27.74 -2.86 -8.02
N GLY A 278 26.55 -3.39 -8.25
CA GLY A 278 26.06 -4.59 -7.58
C GLY A 278 25.62 -4.41 -6.13
N GLU A 279 25.60 -3.19 -5.63
CA GLU A 279 25.20 -2.86 -4.27
C GLU A 279 23.72 -2.49 -4.21
N VAL A 280 23.03 -2.94 -3.16
CA VAL A 280 21.73 -2.41 -2.75
C VAL A 280 21.94 -1.64 -1.44
N LEU A 281 21.93 -0.30 -1.53
CA LEU A 281 22.02 0.60 -0.40
C LEU A 281 20.62 0.95 0.11
N GLY A 282 20.28 0.52 1.32
CA GLY A 282 19.03 0.86 1.98
C GLY A 282 19.06 2.27 2.57
N LEU A 283 17.96 2.98 2.52
CA LEU A 283 17.77 4.28 3.16
C LEU A 283 16.57 4.22 4.10
N ALA A 284 16.84 4.04 5.39
CA ALA A 284 15.86 3.96 6.47
C ALA A 284 15.58 5.33 7.09
N GLY A 285 14.36 5.53 7.60
CA GLY A 285 13.97 6.76 8.31
C GLY A 285 12.46 6.81 8.52
N LEU A 286 11.99 7.60 9.47
CA LEU A 286 10.57 7.85 9.66
C LEU A 286 9.99 8.66 8.48
N ILE A 287 8.67 8.66 8.36
CA ILE A 287 7.96 9.50 7.38
C ILE A 287 8.35 10.96 7.64
N GLY A 288 8.72 11.68 6.57
CA GLY A 288 9.22 13.06 6.67
C GLY A 288 10.70 13.19 7.07
N ALA A 289 11.46 12.08 7.16
CA ALA A 289 12.89 12.14 7.45
C ALA A 289 13.77 12.66 6.29
N GLY A 290 13.21 12.95 5.12
CA GLY A 290 13.94 13.48 3.97
C GLY A 290 14.38 12.45 2.92
N ARG A 291 13.93 11.19 3.04
CA ARG A 291 14.34 10.07 2.15
C ARG A 291 13.99 10.32 0.68
N SER A 292 12.71 10.53 0.39
CA SER A 292 12.22 10.79 -0.96
C SER A 292 12.78 12.07 -1.56
N GLU A 293 12.98 13.09 -0.73
CA GLU A 293 13.56 14.37 -1.13
C GLU A 293 15.03 14.21 -1.57
N ILE A 294 15.80 13.34 -0.92
CA ILE A 294 17.17 12.99 -1.35
C ILE A 294 17.13 12.30 -2.71
N ALA A 295 16.26 11.30 -2.89
CA ALA A 295 16.09 10.59 -4.15
C ALA A 295 15.71 11.52 -5.30
N GLN A 296 14.72 12.39 -5.09
CA GLN A 296 14.27 13.39 -6.05
C GLN A 296 15.38 14.39 -6.41
N SER A 297 16.21 14.77 -5.43
CA SER A 297 17.32 15.68 -5.68
C SER A 297 18.43 15.03 -6.51
N ILE A 298 18.75 13.76 -6.27
CA ILE A 298 19.72 13.01 -7.06
C ILE A 298 19.19 12.78 -8.48
N PHE A 299 17.90 12.55 -8.65
CA PHE A 299 17.29 12.37 -9.96
C PHE A 299 17.02 13.70 -10.70
N GLY A 300 17.19 14.85 -10.03
CA GLY A 300 17.02 16.17 -10.62
C GLY A 300 15.57 16.62 -10.81
N LEU A 301 14.61 16.02 -10.11
CA LEU A 301 13.21 16.50 -10.04
C LEU A 301 13.15 17.78 -9.21
N GLU A 302 13.85 17.79 -8.09
CA GLU A 302 13.98 18.92 -7.19
C GLU A 302 15.46 19.10 -6.81
N PRO A 303 16.25 19.85 -7.61
CA PRO A 303 17.69 19.94 -7.46
C PRO A 303 18.12 20.39 -6.05
N ALA A 304 19.20 19.78 -5.53
CA ALA A 304 19.81 20.18 -4.28
C ALA A 304 20.32 21.63 -4.33
N THR A 305 20.27 22.32 -3.19
CA THR A 305 20.78 23.69 -3.07
C THR A 305 22.29 23.72 -2.79
N HIS A 306 22.82 22.66 -2.15
CA HIS A 306 24.23 22.54 -1.80
C HIS A 306 24.70 21.10 -1.97
N GLY A 307 26.01 20.91 -2.01
CA GLY A 307 26.65 19.60 -2.16
C GLY A 307 27.04 19.28 -3.59
N THR A 308 27.59 18.09 -3.78
CA THR A 308 28.06 17.61 -5.08
C THR A 308 27.64 16.17 -5.30
N VAL A 309 27.34 15.86 -6.57
CA VAL A 309 27.05 14.51 -7.04
C VAL A 309 28.13 14.11 -8.05
N TRP A 310 28.64 12.89 -7.89
CA TRP A 310 29.61 12.29 -8.80
C TRP A 310 29.00 11.02 -9.38
N VAL A 311 29.06 10.88 -10.66
CA VAL A 311 28.57 9.68 -11.36
C VAL A 311 29.77 9.05 -12.09
N ARG A 312 30.11 7.80 -11.74
CA ARG A 312 31.28 7.09 -12.26
C ARG A 312 32.56 7.90 -12.14
N GLY A 313 32.80 8.49 -10.96
CA GLY A 313 33.99 9.31 -10.68
C GLY A 313 33.99 10.71 -11.29
N VAL A 314 32.98 11.08 -12.08
CA VAL A 314 32.89 12.41 -12.72
C VAL A 314 31.90 13.30 -11.95
N ARG A 315 32.38 14.47 -11.52
CA ARG A 315 31.51 15.48 -10.89
C ARG A 315 30.47 15.96 -11.90
N THR A 316 29.20 15.84 -11.53
CA THR A 316 28.09 16.05 -12.44
C THR A 316 27.04 16.96 -11.83
N ALA A 317 26.52 17.91 -12.64
CA ALA A 317 25.38 18.74 -12.25
C ALA A 317 24.09 18.15 -12.83
N ILE A 318 23.25 17.57 -11.98
CA ILE A 318 21.94 17.01 -12.37
C ILE A 318 20.90 18.08 -12.05
N ARG A 319 20.34 18.73 -13.08
CA ARG A 319 19.35 19.81 -12.94
C ARG A 319 17.96 19.41 -13.42
N SER A 320 17.84 18.27 -14.04
CA SER A 320 16.58 17.76 -14.56
C SER A 320 16.60 16.23 -14.65
N ALA A 321 15.40 15.61 -14.66
CA ALA A 321 15.25 14.18 -14.91
C ALA A 321 15.90 13.73 -16.24
N ARG A 322 15.91 14.61 -17.26
CA ARG A 322 16.58 14.33 -18.54
C ARG A 322 18.10 14.16 -18.36
N ASP A 323 18.72 14.93 -17.47
CA ASP A 323 20.16 14.80 -17.18
C ASP A 323 20.43 13.46 -16.49
N ALA A 324 19.60 13.09 -15.51
CA ALA A 324 19.70 11.80 -14.82
C ALA A 324 19.56 10.61 -15.79
N VAL A 325 18.56 10.63 -16.67
CA VAL A 325 18.37 9.58 -17.68
C VAL A 325 19.56 9.47 -18.63
N ARG A 326 20.15 10.59 -19.07
CA ARG A 326 21.37 10.57 -19.89
C ARG A 326 22.56 9.95 -19.18
N LEU A 327 22.61 10.08 -17.85
CA LEU A 327 23.63 9.48 -16.99
C LEU A 327 23.32 8.02 -16.62
N ARG A 328 22.24 7.46 -17.20
CA ARG A 328 21.75 6.10 -16.94
C ARG A 328 21.29 5.90 -15.48
N ILE A 329 20.71 6.95 -14.87
CA ILE A 329 20.05 6.91 -13.58
C ILE A 329 18.56 6.75 -13.82
N GLY A 330 17.94 5.71 -13.23
CA GLY A 330 16.51 5.47 -13.22
C GLY A 330 15.90 5.84 -11.87
N PHE A 331 14.58 6.16 -11.84
CA PHE A 331 13.86 6.51 -10.65
C PHE A 331 12.44 5.93 -10.63
N VAL A 332 12.16 5.06 -9.68
CA VAL A 332 10.82 4.56 -9.38
C VAL A 332 10.29 5.38 -8.22
N PRO A 333 9.27 6.23 -8.44
CA PRO A 333 8.74 7.11 -7.40
C PRO A 333 7.76 6.39 -6.49
N GLU A 334 7.54 6.94 -5.29
CA GLU A 334 6.55 6.48 -4.30
C GLU A 334 5.13 6.48 -4.87
N ASP A 335 4.70 7.60 -5.50
CA ASP A 335 3.40 7.69 -6.15
C ASP A 335 3.52 7.38 -7.65
N ARG A 336 3.40 6.09 -7.99
CA ARG A 336 3.45 5.64 -9.38
C ARG A 336 2.37 6.25 -10.28
N LYS A 337 1.19 6.56 -9.71
CA LYS A 337 0.05 7.08 -10.49
C LYS A 337 0.27 8.53 -10.90
N LYS A 338 0.87 9.36 -10.04
CA LYS A 338 1.11 10.77 -10.30
C LYS A 338 2.46 11.05 -10.96
N GLN A 339 3.49 10.27 -10.62
CA GLN A 339 4.87 10.55 -11.01
C GLN A 339 5.49 9.46 -11.90
N GLY A 340 5.02 8.22 -11.78
CA GLY A 340 5.61 7.07 -12.46
C GLY A 340 5.00 6.76 -13.83
N LEU A 341 3.72 7.01 -14.04
CA LEU A 341 2.94 6.55 -15.20
C LEU A 341 2.08 7.68 -15.78
N VAL A 342 1.85 7.62 -17.07
CA VAL A 342 0.80 8.38 -17.75
C VAL A 342 -0.40 7.46 -17.88
N LEU A 343 -1.36 7.56 -16.94
CA LEU A 343 -2.45 6.59 -16.79
C LEU A 343 -3.34 6.44 -18.02
N SER A 344 -3.52 7.52 -18.80
CA SER A 344 -4.30 7.51 -20.04
C SER A 344 -3.59 6.86 -21.24
N MET A 345 -2.27 6.64 -21.14
CA MET A 345 -1.50 5.99 -22.19
C MET A 345 -1.56 4.46 -22.08
N ARG A 346 -1.22 3.80 -23.17
CA ARG A 346 -1.09 2.34 -23.21
C ARG A 346 0.09 1.86 -22.39
N THR A 347 0.01 0.63 -21.89
CA THR A 347 1.06 0.01 -21.09
C THR A 347 2.40 -0.09 -21.84
N GLY A 348 2.36 -0.45 -23.11
CA GLY A 348 3.55 -0.49 -23.95
C GLY A 348 4.20 0.88 -24.12
N GLU A 349 3.40 1.92 -24.36
CA GLU A 349 3.89 3.30 -24.52
C GLU A 349 4.52 3.82 -23.22
N ASN A 350 3.94 3.53 -22.06
CA ASN A 350 4.54 3.85 -20.78
C ASN A 350 5.91 3.16 -20.58
N SER A 351 6.03 1.90 -21.02
CA SER A 351 7.25 1.10 -20.82
C SER A 351 8.46 1.60 -21.58
N THR A 352 8.25 2.31 -22.70
CA THR A 352 9.35 2.79 -23.55
C THR A 352 9.52 4.31 -23.53
N LEU A 353 8.68 5.04 -22.78
CA LEU A 353 8.63 6.50 -22.79
C LEU A 353 10.00 7.21 -22.63
N PRO A 354 10.90 6.83 -21.69
CA PRO A 354 12.21 7.45 -21.56
C PRO A 354 13.18 7.10 -22.70
N THR A 355 12.92 6.01 -23.40
CA THR A 355 13.81 5.44 -24.44
C THR A 355 13.28 5.64 -25.85
N LEU A 356 12.18 6.37 -26.02
CA LEU A 356 11.64 6.68 -27.34
C LEU A 356 12.68 7.18 -28.36
N PRO A 357 13.67 8.01 -27.97
CA PRO A 357 14.74 8.43 -28.90
C PRO A 357 15.54 7.28 -29.49
N LEU A 358 15.65 6.13 -28.82
CA LEU A 358 16.35 4.94 -29.31
C LEU A 358 15.59 4.21 -30.43
N PHE A 359 14.28 4.42 -30.50
CA PHE A 359 13.39 3.87 -31.51
C PHE A 359 13.03 4.89 -32.60
N ALA A 360 13.44 6.17 -32.42
CA ALA A 360 13.12 7.23 -33.35
C ALA A 360 14.22 7.42 -34.39
N ARG A 361 13.85 7.49 -35.67
CA ARG A 361 14.72 7.86 -36.79
C ARG A 361 14.01 8.91 -37.61
N MET A 362 14.67 10.06 -37.81
CA MET A 362 14.14 11.20 -38.57
C MET A 362 12.73 11.64 -38.14
N GLY A 363 12.42 11.55 -36.85
CA GLY A 363 11.09 11.90 -36.31
C GLY A 363 10.03 10.79 -36.34
N TRP A 364 10.32 9.64 -36.96
CA TRP A 364 9.44 8.49 -37.01
C TRP A 364 9.87 7.41 -36.02
N ILE A 365 8.91 6.79 -35.33
CA ILE A 365 9.16 5.71 -34.37
C ILE A 365 9.06 4.36 -35.12
N ASP A 366 10.11 3.54 -35.01
CA ASP A 366 10.10 2.15 -35.44
C ASP A 366 9.26 1.30 -34.47
N ARG A 367 7.98 1.20 -34.80
CA ARG A 367 7.00 0.47 -33.99
C ARG A 367 7.29 -1.02 -33.89
N THR A 368 7.93 -1.61 -34.90
CA THR A 368 8.26 -3.04 -34.89
C THR A 368 9.35 -3.33 -33.88
N ARG A 369 10.42 -2.54 -33.91
CA ARG A 369 11.51 -2.65 -32.94
C ARG A 369 11.05 -2.33 -31.53
N GLU A 370 10.25 -1.29 -31.32
CA GLU A 370 9.67 -0.91 -30.05
C GLU A 370 8.82 -2.05 -29.47
N SER A 371 7.90 -2.61 -30.28
CA SER A 371 7.01 -3.70 -29.85
C SER A 371 7.78 -4.95 -29.45
N GLY A 372 8.88 -5.28 -30.15
CA GLY A 372 9.74 -6.41 -29.79
C GLY A 372 10.33 -6.25 -28.40
N VAL A 373 10.84 -5.06 -28.05
CA VAL A 373 11.38 -4.76 -26.71
C VAL A 373 10.27 -4.81 -25.65
N ILE A 374 9.11 -4.25 -25.93
CA ILE A 374 7.97 -4.27 -25.00
C ILE A 374 7.57 -5.71 -24.66
N LEU A 375 7.44 -6.58 -25.64
CA LEU A 375 7.05 -7.98 -25.43
C LEU A 375 8.08 -8.73 -24.57
N GLN A 376 9.37 -8.54 -24.82
CA GLN A 376 10.44 -9.12 -24.00
C GLN A 376 10.40 -8.64 -22.55
N LEU A 377 10.14 -7.33 -22.33
CA LEU A 377 9.99 -6.75 -20.99
C LEU A 377 8.77 -7.32 -20.26
N PHE A 378 7.64 -7.45 -20.97
CA PHE A 378 6.41 -7.99 -20.38
C PHE A 378 6.55 -9.47 -19.99
N GLU A 379 7.20 -10.25 -20.81
CA GLU A 379 7.54 -11.65 -20.50
C GLU A 379 8.45 -11.74 -19.27
N ARG A 380 9.58 -10.97 -19.28
CA ARG A 380 10.55 -10.96 -18.17
C ARG A 380 9.94 -10.55 -16.84
N LEU A 381 9.09 -9.52 -16.82
CA LEU A 381 8.41 -9.02 -15.62
C LEU A 381 7.09 -9.75 -15.33
N ARG A 382 6.71 -10.73 -16.14
CA ARG A 382 5.43 -11.45 -16.03
C ARG A 382 4.25 -10.47 -15.90
N VAL A 383 4.21 -9.46 -16.79
CA VAL A 383 3.12 -8.49 -16.82
C VAL A 383 1.84 -9.17 -17.31
N ARG A 384 0.79 -9.13 -16.48
CA ARG A 384 -0.52 -9.71 -16.83
C ARG A 384 -1.41 -8.67 -17.53
N ALA A 385 -0.93 -8.15 -18.66
CA ALA A 385 -1.65 -7.20 -19.50
C ALA A 385 -1.10 -7.23 -20.92
N THR A 386 -1.90 -6.80 -21.89
CA THR A 386 -1.42 -6.60 -23.27
C THR A 386 -0.76 -5.22 -23.41
N PRO A 387 0.21 -5.04 -24.32
CA PRO A 387 0.80 -3.72 -24.58
C PRO A 387 -0.19 -2.63 -25.00
N GLN A 388 -1.37 -3.01 -25.48
CA GLN A 388 -2.44 -2.12 -25.92
C GLN A 388 -3.40 -1.71 -24.82
N ALA A 389 -3.39 -2.39 -23.66
CA ALA A 389 -4.24 -2.07 -22.52
C ALA A 389 -3.99 -0.66 -22.00
N VAL A 390 -5.02 0.01 -21.52
CA VAL A 390 -4.90 1.34 -20.88
C VAL A 390 -4.32 1.15 -19.48
N THR A 391 -3.27 1.91 -19.15
CA THR A 391 -2.53 1.73 -17.89
C THR A 391 -3.41 1.97 -16.64
N ALA A 392 -4.41 2.84 -16.73
CA ALA A 392 -5.36 3.10 -15.63
C ALA A 392 -6.16 1.86 -15.20
N GLU A 393 -6.39 0.91 -16.11
CA GLU A 393 -7.23 -0.28 -15.89
C GLU A 393 -6.46 -1.42 -15.19
N LEU A 394 -5.15 -1.30 -15.04
CA LEU A 394 -4.31 -2.33 -14.45
C LEU A 394 -4.39 -2.33 -12.92
N SER A 395 -4.24 -3.54 -12.34
CA SER A 395 -3.98 -3.69 -10.90
C SER A 395 -2.68 -2.97 -10.48
N GLY A 396 -2.60 -2.58 -9.20
CA GLY A 396 -1.42 -1.89 -8.65
C GLY A 396 -0.11 -2.63 -8.91
N GLY A 397 -0.07 -3.94 -8.74
CA GLY A 397 1.11 -4.75 -9.03
C GLY A 397 1.53 -4.71 -10.50
N ASN A 398 0.57 -4.77 -11.46
CA ASN A 398 0.89 -4.65 -12.88
C ASN A 398 1.32 -3.22 -13.24
N GLN A 399 0.72 -2.18 -12.67
CA GLN A 399 1.18 -0.80 -12.84
C GLN A 399 2.64 -0.64 -12.37
N GLN A 400 3.00 -1.22 -11.22
CA GLN A 400 4.37 -1.21 -10.72
C GLN A 400 5.34 -1.89 -11.68
N LYS A 401 4.96 -3.05 -12.23
CA LYS A 401 5.75 -3.75 -13.25
C LYS A 401 5.96 -2.90 -14.52
N ILE A 402 4.99 -2.07 -14.92
CA ILE A 402 5.16 -1.13 -16.05
C ILE A 402 6.16 -0.03 -15.70
N VAL A 403 6.15 0.52 -14.48
CA VAL A 403 7.19 1.48 -14.04
C VAL A 403 8.56 0.83 -14.07
N MET A 404 8.68 -0.42 -13.63
CA MET A 404 9.93 -1.18 -13.69
C MET A 404 10.39 -1.44 -15.13
N ALA A 405 9.46 -1.84 -16.02
CA ALA A 405 9.73 -2.04 -17.44
C ALA A 405 10.36 -0.81 -18.10
N LYS A 406 9.88 0.38 -17.73
CA LYS A 406 10.41 1.68 -18.18
C LYS A 406 11.90 1.81 -17.94
N TRP A 407 12.38 1.46 -16.75
CA TRP A 407 13.78 1.61 -16.37
C TRP A 407 14.65 0.44 -16.84
N LEU A 408 14.06 -0.75 -17.00
CA LEU A 408 14.73 -1.85 -17.70
C LEU A 408 14.97 -1.52 -19.16
N ALA A 409 13.99 -0.91 -19.85
CA ALA A 409 14.17 -0.45 -21.22
C ALA A 409 15.29 0.58 -21.34
N ALA A 410 15.50 1.41 -20.32
CA ALA A 410 16.53 2.43 -20.26
C ALA A 410 17.92 1.89 -19.92
N ASP A 411 18.04 0.60 -19.55
CA ASP A 411 19.30 -0.07 -19.22
C ASP A 411 20.14 0.75 -18.21
N CYS A 412 19.54 1.06 -17.07
CA CYS A 412 20.11 1.94 -16.06
C CYS A 412 21.27 1.28 -15.30
N ASP A 413 22.37 2.02 -15.06
CA ASP A 413 23.49 1.60 -14.21
C ASP A 413 23.21 1.89 -12.73
N ILE A 414 22.38 2.90 -12.47
CA ILE A 414 21.96 3.32 -11.14
C ILE A 414 20.43 3.36 -11.12
N LEU A 415 19.82 2.70 -10.14
CA LEU A 415 18.38 2.68 -10.00
C LEU A 415 17.99 3.12 -8.58
N ILE A 416 17.19 4.17 -8.51
CA ILE A 416 16.62 4.68 -7.26
C ILE A 416 15.19 4.15 -7.16
N LEU A 417 14.89 3.45 -6.07
CA LEU A 417 13.60 2.84 -5.79
C LEU A 417 13.01 3.48 -4.53
N ASP A 418 11.98 4.28 -4.69
CA ASP A 418 11.30 4.96 -3.59
C ASP A 418 9.96 4.25 -3.32
N GLU A 419 9.89 3.52 -2.20
CA GLU A 419 8.74 2.70 -1.78
C GLU A 419 8.23 1.76 -2.90
N PRO A 420 9.10 0.93 -3.52
CA PRO A 420 8.75 0.20 -4.75
C PRO A 420 7.63 -0.81 -4.55
N THR A 421 7.38 -1.26 -3.33
CA THR A 421 6.40 -2.28 -2.97
C THR A 421 5.12 -1.70 -2.37
N ARG A 422 5.04 -0.38 -2.22
CA ARG A 422 3.87 0.28 -1.63
C ARG A 422 2.61 0.07 -2.46
N GLY A 423 1.55 -0.44 -1.80
CA GLY A 423 0.27 -0.73 -2.46
C GLY A 423 0.36 -1.85 -3.50
N VAL A 424 1.30 -2.76 -3.31
CA VAL A 424 1.50 -3.98 -4.10
C VAL A 424 1.19 -5.17 -3.18
N ASP A 425 0.56 -6.19 -3.74
CA ASP A 425 0.26 -7.43 -3.00
C ASP A 425 1.52 -8.23 -2.66
N VAL A 426 1.36 -9.15 -1.70
CA VAL A 426 2.48 -9.95 -1.15
C VAL A 426 3.18 -10.77 -2.24
N GLY A 427 2.44 -11.36 -3.19
CA GLY A 427 3.03 -12.14 -4.28
C GLY A 427 3.82 -11.27 -5.26
N ALA A 428 3.27 -10.11 -5.63
CA ALA A 428 3.99 -9.18 -6.49
C ALA A 428 5.19 -8.53 -5.79
N LYS A 429 5.16 -8.35 -4.45
CA LYS A 429 6.34 -7.93 -3.68
C LYS A 429 7.50 -8.92 -3.84
N ALA A 430 7.24 -10.22 -3.68
CA ALA A 430 8.27 -11.25 -3.85
C ALA A 430 8.90 -11.23 -5.24
N GLU A 431 8.08 -11.02 -6.29
CA GLU A 431 8.60 -10.88 -7.65
C GLU A 431 9.48 -9.63 -7.80
N LEU A 432 9.10 -8.49 -7.18
CA LEU A 432 9.89 -7.25 -7.20
C LEU A 432 11.21 -7.41 -6.43
N HIS A 433 11.20 -8.09 -5.28
CA HIS A 433 12.41 -8.39 -4.51
C HIS A 433 13.40 -9.24 -5.31
N ALA A 434 12.91 -10.33 -5.93
CA ALA A 434 13.74 -11.17 -6.79
C ALA A 434 14.34 -10.39 -7.98
N TRP A 435 13.57 -9.44 -8.51
CA TRP A 435 14.01 -8.60 -9.60
C TRP A 435 15.05 -7.55 -9.16
N ILE A 436 14.93 -6.96 -7.96
CA ILE A 436 15.94 -6.05 -7.39
C ILE A 436 17.26 -6.78 -7.20
N ASP A 437 17.21 -8.00 -6.66
CA ASP A 437 18.41 -8.86 -6.48
C ASP A 437 19.04 -9.24 -7.83
N GLU A 438 18.24 -9.59 -8.84
CA GLU A 438 18.70 -9.87 -10.20
C GLU A 438 19.41 -8.65 -10.81
N LEU A 439 18.89 -7.43 -10.64
CA LEU A 439 19.53 -6.22 -11.14
C LEU A 439 20.87 -5.95 -10.46
N ALA A 440 20.90 -6.06 -9.13
CA ALA A 440 22.14 -5.90 -8.36
C ALA A 440 23.19 -6.94 -8.79
N SER A 441 22.80 -8.22 -8.92
CA SER A 441 23.71 -9.28 -9.37
C SER A 441 24.29 -9.04 -10.77
N ARG A 442 23.60 -8.27 -11.61
CA ARG A 442 24.08 -7.84 -12.94
C ARG A 442 24.92 -6.57 -12.91
N GLY A 443 25.23 -6.03 -11.72
CA GLY A 443 26.08 -4.86 -11.53
C GLY A 443 25.34 -3.52 -11.52
N CYS A 444 24.00 -3.50 -11.50
CA CYS A 444 23.25 -2.27 -11.26
C CYS A 444 23.44 -1.83 -9.80
N ALA A 445 23.67 -0.54 -9.59
CA ALA A 445 23.74 0.08 -8.26
C ALA A 445 22.34 0.52 -7.84
N VAL A 446 21.83 0.01 -6.73
CA VAL A 446 20.45 0.25 -6.30
C VAL A 446 20.42 1.05 -5.02
N LEU A 447 19.71 2.20 -5.01
CA LEU A 447 19.34 2.94 -3.81
C LEU A 447 17.88 2.57 -3.49
N LEU A 448 17.67 1.84 -2.38
CA LEU A 448 16.36 1.36 -1.96
C LEU A 448 15.85 2.17 -0.77
N ILE A 449 14.72 2.83 -0.95
CA ILE A 449 13.97 3.51 0.11
C ILE A 449 12.73 2.69 0.40
N SER A 450 12.55 2.30 1.66
CA SER A 450 11.34 1.61 2.10
C SER A 450 10.98 1.98 3.53
N SER A 451 9.68 2.05 3.80
CA SER A 451 9.13 2.16 5.16
C SER A 451 9.03 0.81 5.84
N GLU A 452 9.15 -0.29 5.09
CA GLU A 452 9.12 -1.66 5.60
C GLU A 452 10.54 -2.09 6.01
N LEU A 453 10.85 -2.08 7.30
CA LEU A 453 12.17 -2.47 7.81
C LEU A 453 12.59 -3.90 7.39
N PRO A 454 11.69 -4.90 7.38
CA PRO A 454 12.03 -6.23 6.85
C PRO A 454 12.52 -6.21 5.41
N GLU A 455 11.94 -5.38 4.55
CA GLU A 455 12.37 -5.22 3.15
C GLU A 455 13.81 -4.67 3.08
N LEU A 456 14.09 -3.59 3.82
CA LEU A 456 15.44 -3.02 3.88
C LEU A 456 16.47 -4.01 4.42
N ILE A 457 16.17 -4.73 5.52
CA ILE A 457 17.08 -5.69 6.15
C ILE A 457 17.42 -6.84 5.21
N ASN A 458 16.42 -7.33 4.47
CA ASN A 458 16.62 -8.52 3.62
C ASN A 458 17.25 -8.21 2.26
N LEU A 459 16.97 -7.05 1.67
CA LEU A 459 17.46 -6.71 0.33
C LEU A 459 18.76 -5.89 0.35
N SER A 460 19.01 -5.09 1.40
CA SER A 460 20.15 -4.17 1.39
C SER A 460 21.44 -4.86 1.83
N THR A 461 22.56 -4.45 1.24
CA THR A 461 23.92 -4.83 1.69
C THR A 461 24.34 -4.06 2.94
N ARG A 462 23.91 -2.80 3.02
CA ARG A 462 24.01 -1.90 4.16
C ARG A 462 22.87 -0.89 4.13
N ILE A 463 22.60 -0.29 5.28
CA ILE A 463 21.47 0.62 5.47
C ILE A 463 21.97 1.92 6.08
N LEU A 464 21.70 3.04 5.40
CA LEU A 464 21.85 4.37 5.98
C LEU A 464 20.58 4.75 6.72
N VAL A 465 20.72 5.27 7.93
CA VAL A 465 19.59 5.69 8.75
C VAL A 465 19.51 7.21 8.77
N LEU A 466 18.36 7.73 8.35
CA LEU A 466 18.03 9.15 8.39
C LEU A 466 17.16 9.49 9.60
N ARG A 467 17.44 10.64 10.20
CA ARG A 467 16.61 11.28 11.21
C ARG A 467 16.68 12.79 11.02
N ASN A 468 15.52 13.45 10.92
CA ASN A 468 15.40 14.90 10.75
C ASN A 468 16.30 15.46 9.62
N GLY A 469 16.28 14.81 8.46
CA GLY A 469 17.02 15.22 7.28
C GLY A 469 18.54 15.01 7.34
N ARG A 470 19.06 14.22 8.30
CA ARG A 470 20.50 13.95 8.43
C ARG A 470 20.77 12.45 8.57
N VAL A 471 21.88 12.01 8.03
CA VAL A 471 22.37 10.65 8.27
C VAL A 471 22.86 10.56 9.70
N VAL A 472 22.29 9.65 10.49
CA VAL A 472 22.61 9.42 11.89
C VAL A 472 23.37 8.12 12.14
N GLY A 473 23.45 7.24 11.14
CA GLY A 473 24.20 5.99 11.23
C GLY A 473 24.19 5.22 9.93
N GLU A 474 25.11 4.29 9.83
CA GLU A 474 25.20 3.27 8.78
C GLU A 474 25.29 1.91 9.46
N VAL A 475 24.48 0.96 9.04
CA VAL A 475 24.38 -0.39 9.63
C VAL A 475 24.61 -1.41 8.51
N SER A 476 25.53 -2.37 8.77
CA SER A 476 25.73 -3.49 7.84
C SER A 476 24.51 -4.42 7.88
N ARG A 477 24.27 -5.21 6.83
CA ARG A 477 23.20 -6.18 6.82
C ARG A 477 23.26 -7.17 7.98
N SER A 478 24.48 -7.63 8.33
CA SER A 478 24.71 -8.58 9.42
C SER A 478 24.28 -8.05 10.79
N ASP A 479 24.36 -6.74 10.96
CA ASP A 479 24.09 -6.07 12.25
C ASP A 479 22.70 -5.42 12.30
N ALA A 480 22.00 -5.43 11.14
CA ALA A 480 20.70 -4.80 11.01
C ALA A 480 19.60 -5.60 11.70
N THR A 481 18.98 -5.00 12.70
CA THR A 481 17.77 -5.51 13.35
C THR A 481 16.67 -4.44 13.29
N GLN A 482 15.41 -4.87 13.25
CA GLN A 482 14.30 -3.91 13.26
C GLN A 482 14.36 -2.97 14.45
N GLU A 483 14.64 -3.50 15.64
CA GLU A 483 14.77 -2.70 16.87
C GLU A 483 15.94 -1.71 16.81
N GLY A 484 17.11 -2.16 16.32
CA GLY A 484 18.32 -1.32 16.17
C GLY A 484 18.08 -0.16 15.21
N LEU A 485 17.47 -0.43 14.05
CA LEU A 485 17.11 0.60 13.07
C LEU A 485 16.09 1.57 13.66
N LEU A 486 15.04 1.07 14.31
CA LEU A 486 14.00 1.92 14.92
C LEU A 486 14.58 2.85 16.00
N ARG A 487 15.50 2.36 16.83
CA ARG A 487 16.21 3.18 17.83
C ARG A 487 17.00 4.32 17.19
N LEU A 488 17.73 4.04 16.12
CA LEU A 488 18.47 5.08 15.39
C LEU A 488 17.53 6.12 14.76
N MET A 489 16.40 5.66 14.17
CA MET A 489 15.40 6.52 13.54
C MET A 489 14.69 7.44 14.53
N THR A 490 14.41 6.96 15.75
CA THR A 490 13.71 7.72 16.80
C THR A 490 14.65 8.52 17.69
N GLY A 491 15.93 8.09 17.81
CA GLY A 491 16.91 8.70 18.70
C GLY A 491 16.74 8.32 20.17
N THR A 492 16.03 7.24 20.46
CA THR A 492 15.85 6.76 21.83
C THR A 492 17.14 6.08 22.29
N THR A 493 17.89 6.71 23.21
CA THR A 493 18.96 6.07 23.98
C THR A 493 18.33 5.03 24.89
N ALA A 494 18.87 3.82 24.92
CA ALA A 494 18.42 2.76 25.82
C ALA A 494 18.51 3.23 27.26
N THR A 495 17.38 3.45 27.92
CA THR A 495 17.31 3.36 29.35
C THR A 495 17.38 1.87 29.69
N VAL A 496 18.56 1.38 30.02
CA VAL A 496 18.74 0.04 30.60
C VAL A 496 17.92 0.04 31.88
N LEU A 497 16.74 -0.58 31.85
CA LEU A 497 16.10 -0.96 33.12
C LEU A 497 16.98 -2.05 33.73
N PRO A 498 17.49 -1.86 34.99
CA PRO A 498 18.21 -2.92 35.64
C PRO A 498 17.28 -4.10 35.84
N ALA A 499 17.75 -5.29 35.45
CA ALA A 499 17.06 -6.55 35.73
C ALA A 499 16.77 -6.64 37.23
N ALA A 500 15.51 -6.81 37.58
CA ALA A 500 15.04 -7.12 38.92
C ALA A 500 14.97 -8.64 39.09
#